data_c0e91cde3973e87a1e0687307aa3a900
#
_entry.id   c0e91cde3973e87a1e0687307aa3a900
#
_cell.length_a   1.000
_cell.length_b   1.000
_cell.length_c   1.000
_cell.angle_alpha   90.00
_cell.angle_beta   90.00
_cell.angle_gamma   90.00
#
_symmetry.space_group_name_H-M   'P 1'
#
loop_
_entity.id
_entity.type
_entity.pdbx_description
1 polymer ?
#
loop_
_entity_poly.entity_id
_entity_poly.type
_entity_poly.pdbx_seq_one_letter_code
_entity_poly.pdbx_strand_id
1 'polypeptide(L)'
;RFKTGPFRTVLAAAALAKGEGLPLPHLLPVGLHYRRREKFRTDQYIEFGEPVQLTDEMIPSAMVEAIRQGGWTEPPEATVHEIRDQLRARLPTMTPNSATWKEHRAVHLMAHAQAREAGKRLNSWQEEVLSARKIRDGWPGRQPSLPPEPLTGEKIECASKAAELLEKHGLDGRDLGPKGRVLRRAKIS
;
A
#
# COMPACT_ATOMS: atom_id res chain seq x y z
N ARG A 1 -12.77 1.04 8.18
CA ARG A 1 -13.10 2.41 8.61
C ARG A 1 -11.88 3.00 9.30
N PHE A 2 -11.38 4.18 8.86
CA PHE A 2 -10.32 4.88 9.57
C PHE A 2 -10.86 5.48 10.87
N LYS A 3 -10.15 5.23 11.96
CA LYS A 3 -10.41 5.89 13.24
C LYS A 3 -9.85 7.30 13.19
N THR A 4 -10.51 8.26 13.82
CA THR A 4 -10.11 9.69 13.80
C THR A 4 -9.02 10.04 14.80
N GLY A 5 -8.74 9.18 15.78
CA GLY A 5 -7.73 9.43 16.81
C GLY A 5 -6.36 9.87 16.29
N PRO A 6 -5.72 9.16 15.35
CA PRO A 6 -4.41 9.56 14.82
C PRO A 6 -4.39 10.96 14.19
N PHE A 7 -5.50 11.37 13.55
CA PHE A 7 -5.60 12.70 12.93
C PHE A 7 -5.75 13.80 13.97
N ARG A 8 -6.45 13.53 15.07
CA ARG A 8 -6.53 14.43 16.23
C ARG A 8 -5.16 14.60 16.89
N THR A 9 -4.41 13.50 17.03
CA THR A 9 -3.06 13.54 17.62
C THR A 9 -2.09 14.36 16.76
N VAL A 10 -2.13 14.22 15.45
CA VAL A 10 -1.24 15.01 14.57
C VAL A 10 -1.59 16.50 14.58
N LEU A 11 -2.88 16.84 14.67
CA LEU A 11 -3.31 18.24 14.81
C LEU A 11 -2.90 18.82 16.16
N ALA A 12 -2.93 18.04 17.25
CA ALA A 12 -2.40 18.46 18.54
C ALA A 12 -0.91 18.74 18.48
N ALA A 13 -0.13 17.85 17.87
CA ALA A 13 1.31 18.06 17.65
C ALA A 13 1.59 19.28 16.78
N ALA A 14 0.75 19.53 15.77
CA ALA A 14 0.87 20.72 14.93
C ALA A 14 0.56 22.03 15.68
N ALA A 15 -0.44 22.02 16.58
CA ALA A 15 -0.75 23.17 17.40
C ALA A 15 0.38 23.49 18.41
N LEU A 16 0.99 22.44 18.98
CA LEU A 16 2.17 22.62 19.85
C LEU A 16 3.33 23.21 19.06
N ALA A 17 3.67 22.64 17.91
CA ALA A 17 4.76 23.14 17.04
C ALA A 17 4.53 24.61 16.65
N LYS A 18 3.30 24.95 16.20
CA LYS A 18 2.92 26.32 15.88
C LYS A 18 3.07 27.28 17.07
N GLY A 19 2.66 26.83 18.26
CA GLY A 19 2.80 27.59 19.51
C GLY A 19 4.24 27.86 19.91
N GLU A 20 5.16 26.99 19.53
CA GLU A 20 6.61 27.11 19.79
C GLU A 20 7.38 27.71 18.61
N GLY A 21 6.72 28.10 17.53
CA GLY A 21 7.37 28.62 16.32
C GLY A 21 8.20 27.58 15.56
N LEU A 22 7.88 26.29 15.73
CA LEU A 22 8.52 25.19 15.04
C LEU A 22 7.80 24.84 13.73
N PRO A 23 8.49 24.21 12.76
CA PRO A 23 7.83 23.68 11.56
C PRO A 23 6.71 22.72 11.89
N LEU A 24 5.62 22.79 11.13
CA LEU A 24 4.50 21.87 11.29
C LEU A 24 4.91 20.43 10.96
N PRO A 25 4.41 19.44 11.72
CA PRO A 25 4.67 18.03 11.42
C PRO A 25 3.98 17.62 10.12
N HIS A 26 4.55 16.63 9.43
CA HIS A 26 3.94 16.01 8.26
C HIS A 26 3.36 14.65 8.62
N LEU A 27 2.18 14.32 8.06
CA LEU A 27 1.61 12.99 8.15
C LEU A 27 2.07 12.17 6.94
N LEU A 28 2.98 11.23 7.18
CA LEU A 28 3.59 10.40 6.14
C LEU A 28 2.90 9.04 6.06
N PRO A 29 2.21 8.70 4.95
CA PRO A 29 1.67 7.36 4.76
C PRO A 29 2.81 6.37 4.48
N VAL A 30 2.75 5.20 5.12
CA VAL A 30 3.75 4.13 4.94
C VAL A 30 3.05 2.84 4.53
N GLY A 31 3.41 2.31 3.37
CA GLY A 31 2.99 1.02 2.87
C GLY A 31 3.94 -0.09 3.30
N LEU A 32 3.41 -1.16 3.89
CA LEU A 32 4.17 -2.35 4.27
C LEU A 32 3.76 -3.53 3.40
N HIS A 33 4.68 -4.01 2.59
CA HIS A 33 4.45 -5.11 1.66
C HIS A 33 5.25 -6.33 2.09
N TYR A 34 4.56 -7.36 2.57
CA TYR A 34 5.16 -8.64 2.93
C TYR A 34 4.91 -9.66 1.83
N ARG A 35 5.93 -10.40 1.42
CA ARG A 35 5.76 -11.52 0.48
C ARG A 35 4.90 -12.63 1.09
N ARG A 36 5.21 -13.00 2.34
CA ARG A 36 4.48 -13.98 3.15
C ARG A 36 4.45 -13.53 4.59
N ARG A 37 3.35 -12.95 5.01
CA ARG A 37 3.21 -12.36 6.35
C ARG A 37 3.37 -13.39 7.48
N GLU A 38 3.02 -14.63 7.23
CA GLU A 38 3.06 -15.74 8.19
C GLU A 38 4.44 -16.41 8.31
N LYS A 39 5.41 -16.03 7.47
CA LYS A 39 6.74 -16.63 7.49
C LYS A 39 7.77 -15.71 8.12
N PHE A 40 8.56 -16.27 9.03
CA PHE A 40 9.76 -15.61 9.55
C PHE A 40 10.79 -15.39 8.43
N ARG A 41 11.50 -14.27 8.46
CA ARG A 41 12.48 -13.85 7.42
C ARG A 41 11.91 -13.79 6.01
N THR A 42 10.67 -13.35 5.88
CA THR A 42 10.07 -13.06 4.57
C THR A 42 10.61 -11.75 4.00
N ASP A 43 10.65 -11.65 2.67
CA ASP A 43 10.98 -10.40 2.02
C ASP A 43 9.93 -9.33 2.37
N GLN A 44 10.41 -8.13 2.64
CA GLN A 44 9.59 -6.97 2.93
C GLN A 44 10.02 -5.80 2.06
N TYR A 45 9.04 -5.04 1.57
CA TYR A 45 9.25 -3.75 0.93
C TYR A 45 8.48 -2.70 1.70
N ILE A 46 9.15 -1.62 2.07
CA ILE A 46 8.56 -0.47 2.75
C ILE A 46 8.51 0.68 1.76
N GLU A 47 7.34 1.25 1.61
CA GLU A 47 7.08 2.36 0.71
C GLU A 47 6.63 3.58 1.50
N PHE A 48 7.26 4.71 1.25
CA PHE A 48 6.85 6.00 1.79
C PHE A 48 6.07 6.74 0.70
N GLY A 49 4.87 7.17 1.04
CA GLY A 49 4.02 7.93 0.12
C GLY A 49 4.22 9.43 0.28
N GLU A 50 3.52 10.20 -0.55
CA GLU A 50 3.55 11.66 -0.47
C GLU A 50 2.99 12.14 0.87
N PRO A 51 3.69 13.04 1.58
CA PRO A 51 3.22 13.58 2.85
C PRO A 51 1.89 14.32 2.70
N VAL A 52 0.99 14.11 3.65
CA VAL A 52 -0.14 15.03 3.86
C VAL A 52 0.39 16.22 4.61
N GLN A 53 0.40 17.37 3.95
CA GLN A 53 0.88 18.63 4.56
C GLN A 53 -0.24 19.24 5.39
N LEU A 54 0.11 19.69 6.59
CA LEU A 54 -0.74 20.52 7.42
C LEU A 54 -0.45 21.99 7.10
N THR A 55 -1.49 22.81 7.04
CA THR A 55 -1.37 24.25 6.85
C THR A 55 -1.73 25.00 8.12
N ASP A 56 -1.28 26.24 8.20
CA ASP A 56 -1.57 27.09 9.35
C ASP A 56 -3.06 27.34 9.58
N GLU A 57 -3.85 27.34 8.48
CA GLU A 57 -5.29 27.52 8.53
C GLU A 57 -6.03 26.34 9.16
N MET A 58 -5.43 25.13 9.09
CA MET A 58 -5.97 23.93 9.71
C MET A 58 -5.86 23.92 11.24
N ILE A 59 -5.10 24.87 11.81
CA ILE A 59 -4.75 24.91 13.23
C ILE A 59 -5.27 26.19 13.85
N PRO A 60 -6.49 26.18 14.46
CA PRO A 60 -7.06 27.35 15.09
C PRO A 60 -6.21 27.91 16.22
N SER A 61 -6.14 29.22 16.34
CA SER A 61 -5.40 29.91 17.43
C SER A 61 -5.88 29.51 18.83
N ALA A 62 -7.19 29.26 18.99
CA ALA A 62 -7.76 28.76 20.24
C ALA A 62 -7.16 27.41 20.66
N MET A 63 -6.86 26.52 19.70
CA MET A 63 -6.21 25.24 19.96
C MET A 63 -4.75 25.40 20.38
N VAL A 64 -4.03 26.31 19.74
CA VAL A 64 -2.65 26.65 20.11
C VAL A 64 -2.60 27.18 21.54
N GLU A 65 -3.47 28.12 21.87
CA GLU A 65 -3.52 28.72 23.20
C GLU A 65 -3.89 27.71 24.28
N ALA A 66 -4.89 26.84 24.03
CA ALA A 66 -5.26 25.79 24.99
C ALA A 66 -4.09 24.85 25.30
N ILE A 67 -3.34 24.43 24.26
CA ILE A 67 -2.17 23.54 24.43
C ILE A 67 -1.04 24.25 25.17
N ARG A 68 -0.77 25.53 24.90
CA ARG A 68 0.23 26.32 25.63
C ARG A 68 -0.08 26.42 27.13
N GLN A 69 -1.35 26.43 27.49
CA GLN A 69 -1.82 26.44 28.89
C GLN A 69 -1.86 25.05 29.53
N GLY A 70 -1.37 23.99 28.82
CA GLY A 70 -1.42 22.61 29.28
C GLY A 70 -2.80 21.96 29.23
N GLY A 71 -3.76 22.61 28.54
CA GLY A 71 -5.10 22.12 28.30
C GLY A 71 -5.26 21.38 26.97
N TRP A 72 -6.51 21.02 26.68
CA TRP A 72 -6.90 20.36 25.43
C TRP A 72 -8.14 21.01 24.84
N THR A 73 -8.12 21.19 23.55
CA THR A 73 -9.31 21.56 22.76
C THR A 73 -9.44 20.61 21.58
N GLU A 74 -10.63 20.08 21.37
CA GLU A 74 -10.91 19.21 20.22
C GLU A 74 -10.66 19.95 18.92
N PRO A 75 -9.89 19.33 17.98
CA PRO A 75 -9.71 19.87 16.65
C PRO A 75 -11.05 19.97 15.90
N PRO A 76 -11.22 20.92 14.98
CA PRO A 76 -12.41 21.02 14.16
C PRO A 76 -12.66 19.71 13.42
N GLU A 77 -13.89 19.18 13.51
CA GLU A 77 -14.24 17.89 12.90
C GLU A 77 -14.04 17.91 11.38
N ALA A 78 -14.34 19.02 10.72
CA ALA A 78 -14.13 19.20 9.29
C ALA A 78 -12.64 18.99 8.91
N THR A 79 -11.72 19.59 9.66
CA THR A 79 -10.27 19.44 9.44
C THR A 79 -9.79 18.00 9.66
N VAL A 80 -10.28 17.36 10.72
CA VAL A 80 -9.99 15.93 10.99
C VAL A 80 -10.43 15.05 9.81
N HIS A 81 -11.62 15.33 9.27
CA HIS A 81 -12.16 14.59 8.13
C HIS A 81 -11.40 14.89 6.84
N GLU A 82 -11.02 16.13 6.61
CA GLU A 82 -10.22 16.53 5.45
C GLU A 82 -8.88 15.77 5.41
N ILE A 83 -8.11 15.77 6.50
CA ILE A 83 -6.82 15.06 6.60
C ILE A 83 -7.03 13.54 6.40
N ARG A 84 -8.08 12.98 7.02
CA ARG A 84 -8.45 11.57 6.83
C ARG A 84 -8.70 11.25 5.37
N ASP A 85 -9.46 12.08 4.68
CA ASP A 85 -9.88 11.82 3.30
C ASP A 85 -8.72 12.02 2.32
N GLN A 86 -7.82 12.99 2.57
CA GLN A 86 -6.56 13.12 1.84
C GLN A 86 -5.69 11.87 1.98
N LEU A 87 -5.53 11.35 3.21
CA LEU A 87 -4.79 10.11 3.43
C LEU A 87 -5.48 8.92 2.74
N ARG A 88 -6.80 8.81 2.88
CA ARG A 88 -7.60 7.74 2.28
C ARG A 88 -7.47 7.69 0.77
N ALA A 89 -7.39 8.83 0.10
CA ALA A 89 -7.24 8.91 -1.35
C ALA A 89 -5.88 8.37 -1.83
N ARG A 90 -4.83 8.43 -1.00
CA ARG A 90 -3.47 7.97 -1.33
C ARG A 90 -3.26 6.47 -1.13
N LEU A 91 -3.98 5.86 -0.19
CA LEU A 91 -3.77 4.46 0.18
C LEU A 91 -3.99 3.43 -0.94
N PRO A 92 -5.00 3.56 -1.85
CA PRO A 92 -5.19 2.60 -2.92
C PRO A 92 -3.98 2.43 -3.82
N THR A 93 -3.20 3.49 -4.02
CA THR A 93 -2.00 3.46 -4.86
C THR A 93 -0.81 2.79 -4.18
N MET A 94 -0.76 2.78 -2.85
CA MET A 94 0.35 2.26 -2.04
C MET A 94 0.12 0.85 -1.51
N THR A 95 -1.13 0.38 -1.48
CA THR A 95 -1.47 -0.93 -0.95
C THR A 95 -1.57 -1.98 -2.07
N PRO A 96 -1.53 -3.28 -1.77
CA PRO A 96 -1.81 -4.33 -2.75
C PRO A 96 -3.16 -4.14 -3.45
N ASN A 97 -4.15 -3.60 -2.73
CA ASN A 97 -5.47 -3.22 -3.25
C ASN A 97 -6.09 -4.25 -4.22
N SER A 98 -6.00 -5.52 -3.89
CA SER A 98 -6.65 -6.63 -4.57
C SER A 98 -7.88 -7.07 -3.79
N ALA A 99 -8.96 -7.44 -4.49
CA ALA A 99 -10.21 -7.85 -3.85
C ALA A 99 -10.05 -9.17 -3.06
N THR A 100 -9.17 -10.05 -3.53
CA THR A 100 -8.90 -11.36 -2.91
C THR A 100 -7.42 -11.71 -2.96
N TRP A 101 -6.99 -12.63 -2.09
CA TRP A 101 -5.65 -13.22 -2.14
C TRP A 101 -5.38 -13.99 -3.43
N LYS A 102 -6.41 -14.59 -4.00
CA LYS A 102 -6.35 -15.27 -5.30
C LYS A 102 -5.98 -14.29 -6.40
N GLU A 103 -6.67 -13.16 -6.48
CA GLU A 103 -6.37 -12.07 -7.42
C GLU A 103 -4.96 -11.51 -7.19
N HIS A 104 -4.59 -11.25 -5.94
CA HIS A 104 -3.25 -10.76 -5.59
C HIS A 104 -2.15 -11.67 -6.16
N ARG A 105 -2.25 -12.99 -5.91
CA ARG A 105 -1.30 -13.97 -6.44
C ARG A 105 -1.29 -14.04 -7.97
N ALA A 106 -2.47 -13.94 -8.59
CA ALA A 106 -2.59 -13.93 -10.04
C ALA A 106 -1.87 -12.74 -10.68
N VAL A 107 -2.05 -11.55 -10.14
CA VAL A 107 -1.38 -10.33 -10.64
C VAL A 107 0.13 -10.41 -10.47
N HIS A 108 0.63 -10.95 -9.35
CA HIS A 108 2.06 -11.20 -9.16
C HIS A 108 2.61 -12.24 -10.14
N LEU A 109 1.88 -13.32 -10.40
CA LEU A 109 2.27 -14.30 -11.41
C LEU A 109 2.35 -13.68 -12.81
N MET A 110 1.38 -12.85 -13.16
CA MET A 110 1.38 -12.12 -14.43
C MET A 110 2.57 -11.17 -14.54
N ALA A 111 2.99 -10.51 -13.45
CA ALA A 111 4.17 -9.66 -13.44
C ALA A 111 5.44 -10.45 -13.78
N HIS A 112 5.61 -11.64 -13.21
CA HIS A 112 6.70 -12.54 -13.57
C HIS A 112 6.62 -13.01 -15.01
N ALA A 113 5.43 -13.38 -15.50
CA ALA A 113 5.25 -13.81 -16.89
C ALA A 113 5.63 -12.72 -17.89
N GLN A 114 5.13 -11.49 -17.70
CA GLN A 114 5.49 -10.34 -18.53
C GLN A 114 6.99 -10.01 -18.51
N ALA A 115 7.61 -10.04 -17.33
CA ALA A 115 9.05 -9.82 -17.22
C ALA A 115 9.83 -10.88 -18.03
N ARG A 116 9.41 -12.15 -17.97
CA ARG A 116 10.04 -13.25 -18.72
C ARG A 116 9.86 -13.11 -20.23
N GLU A 117 8.68 -12.72 -20.67
CA GLU A 117 8.40 -12.44 -22.08
C GLU A 117 9.32 -11.34 -22.62
N ALA A 118 9.59 -10.31 -21.81
CA ALA A 118 10.55 -9.24 -22.11
C ALA A 118 12.02 -9.65 -21.89
N GLY A 119 12.35 -10.93 -21.68
CA GLY A 119 13.71 -11.41 -21.42
C GLY A 119 14.32 -10.99 -20.08
N LYS A 120 13.50 -10.52 -19.13
CA LYS A 120 13.92 -10.00 -17.82
C LYS A 120 13.50 -10.93 -16.68
N ARG A 121 14.08 -10.66 -15.50
CA ARG A 121 13.65 -11.27 -14.23
C ARG A 121 13.35 -10.17 -13.23
N LEU A 122 12.35 -10.41 -12.38
CA LEU A 122 12.13 -9.59 -11.19
C LEU A 122 13.02 -10.14 -10.08
N ASN A 123 14.00 -9.34 -9.66
CA ASN A 123 15.08 -9.80 -8.77
C ASN A 123 14.83 -9.43 -7.30
N SER A 124 13.90 -8.52 -7.04
CA SER A 124 13.54 -8.07 -5.69
C SER A 124 12.04 -8.10 -5.47
N TRP A 125 11.64 -8.14 -4.20
CA TRP A 125 10.23 -8.02 -3.83
C TRP A 125 9.64 -6.66 -4.22
N GLN A 126 10.44 -5.61 -4.16
CA GLN A 126 10.05 -4.28 -4.65
C GLN A 126 9.68 -4.32 -6.14
N GLU A 127 10.53 -4.89 -6.98
CA GLU A 127 10.25 -5.01 -8.43
C GLU A 127 8.97 -5.81 -8.69
N GLU A 128 8.75 -6.88 -7.94
CA GLU A 128 7.52 -7.68 -8.03
C GLU A 128 6.28 -6.85 -7.67
N VAL A 129 6.31 -6.14 -6.54
CA VAL A 129 5.19 -5.30 -6.07
C VAL A 129 4.89 -4.20 -7.08
N LEU A 130 5.90 -3.48 -7.55
CA LEU A 130 5.71 -2.39 -8.51
C LEU A 130 5.21 -2.89 -9.88
N SER A 131 5.71 -4.03 -10.35
CA SER A 131 5.27 -4.63 -11.62
C SER A 131 3.83 -5.16 -11.51
N ALA A 132 3.49 -5.82 -10.41
CA ALA A 132 2.13 -6.28 -10.13
C ALA A 132 1.15 -5.09 -10.03
N ARG A 133 1.57 -4.00 -9.39
CA ARG A 133 0.80 -2.76 -9.31
C ARG A 133 0.51 -2.18 -10.69
N LYS A 134 1.51 -2.10 -11.57
CA LYS A 134 1.30 -1.61 -12.95
C LYS A 134 0.26 -2.43 -13.71
N ILE A 135 0.28 -3.75 -13.57
CA ILE A 135 -0.71 -4.63 -14.20
C ILE A 135 -2.10 -4.35 -13.64
N ARG A 136 -2.22 -4.29 -12.32
CA ARG A 136 -3.47 -4.02 -11.62
C ARG A 136 -4.08 -2.67 -12.01
N ASP A 137 -3.28 -1.61 -11.94
CA ASP A 137 -3.74 -0.25 -12.18
C ASP A 137 -4.00 0.04 -13.67
N GLY A 138 -3.30 -0.66 -14.57
CA GLY A 138 -3.56 -0.64 -16.01
C GLY A 138 -4.66 -1.60 -16.47
N TRP A 139 -5.39 -2.27 -15.53
CA TRP A 139 -6.46 -3.18 -15.91
C TRP A 139 -7.65 -2.43 -16.52
N PRO A 140 -8.18 -2.90 -17.67
CA PRO A 140 -9.31 -2.24 -18.32
C PRO A 140 -10.49 -2.01 -17.37
N GLY A 141 -11.01 -0.81 -17.33
CA GLY A 141 -12.17 -0.43 -16.51
C GLY A 141 -11.89 -0.26 -15.01
N ARG A 142 -10.66 -0.53 -14.55
CA ARG A 142 -10.35 -0.40 -13.13
C ARG A 142 -10.17 1.05 -12.70
N GLN A 143 -10.78 1.37 -11.57
CA GLN A 143 -10.50 2.60 -10.82
C GLN A 143 -9.99 2.25 -9.41
N PRO A 144 -9.05 3.01 -8.85
CA PRO A 144 -8.62 2.83 -7.47
C PRO A 144 -9.80 3.08 -6.52
N SER A 145 -10.15 2.07 -5.73
CA SER A 145 -11.28 2.13 -4.80
C SER A 145 -10.95 1.45 -3.46
N LEU A 146 -11.66 1.82 -2.38
CA LEU A 146 -11.63 1.15 -1.09
C LEU A 146 -13.05 0.92 -0.58
N PRO A 147 -13.53 -0.34 -0.52
CA PRO A 147 -12.81 -1.59 -0.83
C PRO A 147 -12.48 -1.73 -2.32
N PRO A 148 -11.45 -2.53 -2.67
CA PRO A 148 -11.08 -2.77 -4.06
C PRO A 148 -12.14 -3.60 -4.77
N GLU A 149 -12.40 -3.25 -6.04
CA GLU A 149 -13.24 -4.04 -6.91
C GLU A 149 -12.46 -5.22 -7.53
N PRO A 150 -13.08 -6.40 -7.72
CA PRO A 150 -12.43 -7.54 -8.36
C PRO A 150 -12.06 -7.25 -9.81
N LEU A 151 -10.88 -7.74 -10.22
CA LEU A 151 -10.52 -7.79 -11.64
C LEU A 151 -11.33 -8.89 -12.34
N THR A 152 -11.79 -8.62 -13.55
CA THR A 152 -12.63 -9.53 -14.32
C THR A 152 -12.04 -9.85 -15.68
N GLY A 153 -12.48 -10.95 -16.30
CA GLY A 153 -12.10 -11.39 -17.62
C GLY A 153 -11.23 -12.65 -17.63
N GLU A 154 -11.17 -13.30 -18.78
CA GLU A 154 -10.51 -14.58 -18.98
C GLU A 154 -9.04 -14.59 -18.55
N LYS A 155 -8.33 -13.48 -18.78
CA LYS A 155 -6.91 -13.34 -18.45
C LYS A 155 -6.63 -13.47 -16.96
N ILE A 156 -7.42 -12.81 -16.10
CA ILE A 156 -7.23 -12.90 -14.65
C ILE A 156 -7.70 -14.26 -14.11
N GLU A 157 -8.72 -14.86 -14.71
CA GLU A 157 -9.19 -16.20 -14.34
C GLU A 157 -8.13 -17.27 -14.65
N CYS A 158 -7.53 -17.21 -15.85
CA CYS A 158 -6.43 -18.10 -16.22
C CYS A 158 -5.23 -17.94 -15.29
N ALA A 159 -4.78 -16.71 -15.04
CA ALA A 159 -3.69 -16.40 -14.13
C ALA A 159 -4.00 -16.88 -12.69
N SER A 160 -5.24 -16.75 -12.25
CA SER A 160 -5.68 -17.22 -10.93
C SER A 160 -5.58 -18.73 -10.79
N LYS A 161 -6.05 -19.48 -11.79
CA LYS A 161 -5.95 -20.96 -11.81
C LYS A 161 -4.49 -21.41 -11.83
N ALA A 162 -3.65 -20.75 -12.62
CA ALA A 162 -2.22 -21.04 -12.69
C ALA A 162 -1.51 -20.74 -11.35
N ALA A 163 -1.82 -19.62 -10.71
CA ALA A 163 -1.26 -19.25 -9.41
C ALA A 163 -1.66 -20.25 -8.30
N GLU A 164 -2.92 -20.70 -8.28
CA GLU A 164 -3.39 -21.74 -7.35
C GLU A 164 -2.67 -23.09 -7.57
N LEU A 165 -2.45 -23.45 -8.82
CA LEU A 165 -1.72 -24.67 -9.14
C LEU A 165 -0.26 -24.60 -8.67
N LEU A 166 0.43 -23.48 -8.90
CA LEU A 166 1.78 -23.28 -8.42
C LEU A 166 1.85 -23.35 -6.89
N GLU A 167 0.93 -22.67 -6.21
CA GLU A 167 0.87 -22.67 -4.74
C GLU A 167 0.67 -24.07 -4.16
N LYS A 168 -0.21 -24.87 -4.76
CA LYS A 168 -0.42 -26.28 -4.37
C LYS A 168 0.88 -27.09 -4.39
N HIS A 169 1.80 -26.75 -5.27
CA HIS A 169 3.11 -27.39 -5.39
C HIS A 169 4.23 -26.65 -4.66
N GLY A 170 3.92 -25.64 -3.84
CA GLY A 170 4.90 -24.85 -3.10
C GLY A 170 5.76 -23.94 -3.99
N LEU A 171 5.25 -23.63 -5.18
CA LEU A 171 5.92 -22.79 -6.20
C LEU A 171 5.26 -21.41 -6.29
N ASP A 172 5.96 -20.46 -6.91
CA ASP A 172 5.43 -19.14 -7.23
C ASP A 172 6.00 -18.61 -8.57
N GLY A 173 5.67 -17.36 -8.93
CA GLY A 173 6.10 -16.75 -10.18
C GLY A 173 7.62 -16.73 -10.40
N ARG A 174 8.42 -16.77 -9.32
CA ARG A 174 9.90 -16.82 -9.38
C ARG A 174 10.41 -18.16 -9.94
N ASP A 175 9.63 -19.21 -9.81
CA ASP A 175 9.97 -20.55 -10.29
C ASP A 175 9.66 -20.75 -11.77
N LEU A 176 9.03 -19.78 -12.44
CA LEU A 176 8.82 -19.80 -13.88
C LEU A 176 10.16 -19.74 -14.60
N GLY A 177 10.45 -20.76 -15.41
CA GLY A 177 11.61 -20.82 -16.27
C GLY A 177 11.40 -20.14 -17.63
N PRO A 178 12.45 -20.04 -18.47
CA PRO A 178 12.31 -19.63 -19.85
C PRO A 178 11.37 -20.60 -20.59
N LYS A 179 10.53 -20.04 -21.49
CA LYS A 179 9.54 -20.80 -22.28
C LYS A 179 8.51 -21.59 -21.42
N GLY A 180 8.11 -21.05 -20.26
CA GLY A 180 7.09 -21.66 -19.43
C GLY A 180 7.52 -22.92 -18.66
N ARG A 181 8.79 -23.26 -18.66
CA ARG A 181 9.28 -24.36 -17.83
C ARG A 181 9.37 -23.91 -16.36
N VAL A 182 8.88 -24.76 -15.46
CA VAL A 182 9.04 -24.55 -14.01
C VAL A 182 10.44 -24.99 -13.61
N LEU A 183 11.21 -24.07 -13.06
CA LEU A 183 12.52 -24.37 -12.46
C LEU A 183 12.28 -24.76 -11.00
N ARG A 184 12.58 -26.01 -10.64
CA ARG A 184 12.56 -26.42 -9.23
C ARG A 184 13.64 -25.66 -8.48
N ARG A 185 13.28 -24.98 -7.41
CA ARG A 185 14.24 -24.47 -6.44
C ARG A 185 14.92 -25.64 -5.76
N ALA A 186 16.25 -25.62 -5.71
CA ALA A 186 16.96 -26.50 -4.80
C ALA A 186 16.47 -26.20 -3.37
N LYS A 187 15.93 -27.21 -2.69
CA LYS A 187 15.68 -27.11 -1.26
C LYS A 187 17.04 -26.96 -0.60
N ILE A 188 17.34 -25.76 -0.11
CA ILE A 188 18.44 -25.58 0.83
C ILE A 188 17.90 -26.13 2.15
N SER A 189 18.38 -27.30 2.49
CA SER A 189 18.19 -27.98 3.78
C SER A 189 18.88 -27.19 4.90
#